data_d520bf760757506c7afc1319f6ce6385
#
_entry.id   d520bf760757506c7afc1319f6ce6385
#
_cell.length_a   1.000
_cell.length_b   1.000
_cell.length_c   1.000
_cell.angle_alpha   90.00
_cell.angle_beta   90.00
_cell.angle_gamma   90.00
#
_symmetry.space_group_name_H-M   'P 1'
#
loop_
_entity.id
_entity.type
_entity.pdbx_description
1 polymer ?
#
loop_
_entity_poly.entity_id
_entity_poly.type
_entity_poly.pdbx_seq_one_letter_code
_entity_poly.pdbx_strand_id
1 'polypeptide(L)'
;MSLNFMYITNSPTVAEIAENAGVESIFVDLEKLGKEERQRGLDSVKSNHSVQDIIGLRKVLTKSKLLVRVDPIHERSEQQIEAVVNAGADIIMLPMWKTVEEVQQFLDYVNHRCKTMLLLETKEADQCLDEVVRLSGIDAVHIGL
;
A
#
# COMPACT_ATOMS: atom_id res chain seq x y z
N MET A 1 5.48 -10.99 -21.94
CA MET A 1 5.06 -10.02 -20.91
C MET A 1 3.90 -10.63 -20.15
N SER A 2 4.02 -10.85 -18.86
CA SER A 2 2.90 -11.32 -18.01
C SER A 2 2.24 -10.12 -17.36
N LEU A 3 0.91 -10.14 -17.26
CA LEU A 3 0.15 -9.15 -16.49
C LEU A 3 0.11 -9.62 -15.04
N ASN A 4 0.40 -8.70 -14.12
CA ASN A 4 0.31 -8.93 -12.70
C ASN A 4 -0.94 -8.23 -12.18
N PHE A 5 -1.83 -9.00 -11.56
CA PHE A 5 -3.09 -8.47 -11.04
C PHE A 5 -3.01 -8.22 -9.53
N MET A 6 -3.63 -7.13 -9.11
CA MET A 6 -3.90 -6.83 -7.71
C MET A 6 -5.40 -6.88 -7.46
N TYR A 7 -5.83 -7.50 -6.37
CA TYR A 7 -7.23 -7.59 -6.00
C TYR A 7 -7.44 -7.09 -4.57
N ILE A 8 -8.32 -6.11 -4.41
CA ILE A 8 -8.62 -5.50 -3.12
C ILE A 8 -9.69 -6.30 -2.37
N THR A 9 -9.32 -6.86 -1.21
CA THR A 9 -10.24 -7.56 -0.31
C THR A 9 -9.65 -7.72 1.08
N ASN A 10 -10.50 -7.81 2.09
CA ASN A 10 -10.15 -8.22 3.45
C ASN A 10 -10.77 -9.58 3.83
N SER A 11 -11.48 -10.21 2.91
CA SER A 11 -12.09 -11.54 3.11
C SER A 11 -11.09 -12.65 2.81
N PRO A 12 -10.72 -13.50 3.78
CA PRO A 12 -9.86 -14.65 3.54
C PRO A 12 -10.38 -15.58 2.45
N THR A 13 -11.68 -15.87 2.43
CA THR A 13 -12.29 -16.73 1.41
C THR A 13 -12.16 -16.15 0.00
N VAL A 14 -12.40 -14.85 -0.16
CA VAL A 14 -12.24 -14.17 -1.46
C VAL A 14 -10.77 -14.13 -1.87
N ALA A 15 -9.86 -13.91 -0.93
CA ALA A 15 -8.43 -13.89 -1.18
C ALA A 15 -7.91 -15.25 -1.67
N GLU A 16 -8.36 -16.36 -1.09
CA GLU A 16 -8.03 -17.72 -1.56
C GLU A 16 -8.54 -17.97 -2.98
N ILE A 17 -9.77 -17.52 -3.30
CA ILE A 17 -10.32 -17.65 -4.65
C ILE A 17 -9.47 -16.83 -5.64
N ALA A 18 -9.13 -15.59 -5.30
CA ALA A 18 -8.30 -14.73 -6.12
C ALA A 18 -6.88 -15.30 -6.33
N GLU A 19 -6.24 -15.80 -5.27
CA GLU A 19 -4.94 -16.47 -5.35
C GLU A 19 -4.98 -17.69 -6.27
N ASN A 20 -6.01 -18.54 -6.15
CA ASN A 20 -6.17 -19.71 -7.00
C ASN A 20 -6.47 -19.35 -8.46
N ALA A 21 -7.04 -18.17 -8.71
CA ALA A 21 -7.23 -17.61 -10.05
C ALA A 21 -5.95 -16.97 -10.63
N GLY A 22 -4.85 -16.93 -9.87
CA GLY A 22 -3.56 -16.40 -10.32
C GLY A 22 -3.35 -14.90 -10.06
N VAL A 23 -4.12 -14.30 -9.15
CA VAL A 23 -3.88 -12.93 -8.70
C VAL A 23 -2.58 -12.88 -7.90
N GLU A 24 -1.65 -12.01 -8.30
CA GLU A 24 -0.32 -11.95 -7.71
C GLU A 24 -0.29 -11.23 -6.36
N SER A 25 -1.12 -10.21 -6.19
CA SER A 25 -1.16 -9.45 -4.94
C SER A 25 -2.59 -9.25 -4.42
N ILE A 26 -2.78 -9.60 -3.16
CA ILE A 26 -4.00 -9.26 -2.42
C ILE A 26 -3.76 -7.91 -1.73
N PHE A 27 -4.66 -6.97 -1.97
CA PHE A 27 -4.50 -5.58 -1.57
C PHE A 27 -5.40 -5.25 -0.38
N VAL A 28 -4.79 -4.83 0.73
CA VAL A 28 -5.46 -4.30 1.92
C VAL A 28 -5.29 -2.79 1.97
N ASP A 29 -6.39 -2.07 2.04
CA ASP A 29 -6.40 -0.60 2.04
C ASP A 29 -6.68 -0.06 3.44
N LEU A 30 -5.62 0.40 4.12
CA LEU A 30 -5.72 1.04 5.43
C LEU A 30 -5.80 2.57 5.34
N GLU A 31 -5.74 3.16 4.14
CA GLU A 31 -5.79 4.60 3.97
C GLU A 31 -7.12 5.17 4.47
N LYS A 32 -7.06 6.07 5.46
CA LYS A 32 -8.21 6.77 6.04
C LYS A 32 -8.04 8.29 6.01
N LEU A 33 -6.82 8.78 6.22
CA LEU A 33 -6.52 10.21 6.30
C LEU A 33 -6.77 10.92 4.97
N GLY A 34 -7.55 12.01 5.02
CA GLY A 34 -7.92 12.80 3.85
C GLY A 34 -8.91 12.15 2.88
N LYS A 35 -9.25 10.88 3.06
CA LYS A 35 -10.16 10.15 2.17
C LYS A 35 -11.58 10.71 2.21
N GLU A 36 -12.06 11.12 3.37
CA GLU A 36 -13.40 11.69 3.56
C GLU A 36 -13.58 13.03 2.81
N GLU A 37 -12.54 13.87 2.78
CA GLU A 37 -12.57 15.14 2.07
C GLU A 37 -12.54 14.94 0.56
N ARG A 38 -11.69 14.03 0.06
CA ARG A 38 -11.55 13.75 -1.37
C ARG A 38 -12.76 13.04 -1.97
N GLN A 39 -13.51 12.29 -1.16
CA GLN A 39 -14.65 11.48 -1.61
C GLN A 39 -16.01 12.11 -1.32
N ARG A 40 -16.06 13.36 -0.84
CA ARG A 40 -17.32 14.09 -0.68
C ARG A 40 -18.03 14.24 -2.02
N GLY A 41 -19.20 13.59 -2.14
CA GLY A 41 -20.03 13.62 -3.35
C GLY A 41 -19.71 12.54 -4.40
N LEU A 42 -18.78 11.62 -4.13
CA LEU A 42 -18.53 10.47 -4.98
C LEU A 42 -19.15 9.21 -4.35
N ASP A 43 -19.87 8.45 -5.16
CA ASP A 43 -20.44 7.14 -4.77
C ASP A 43 -19.34 6.07 -4.85
N SER A 44 -18.35 6.16 -3.93
CA SER A 44 -17.19 5.27 -3.90
C SER A 44 -17.31 4.25 -2.77
N VAL A 45 -16.99 2.99 -3.09
CA VAL A 45 -16.92 1.93 -2.07
C VAL A 45 -15.76 2.23 -1.12
N LYS A 46 -16.08 2.52 0.15
CA LYS A 46 -15.08 2.76 1.21
C LYS A 46 -14.63 1.41 1.76
N SER A 47 -13.36 1.10 1.63
CA SER A 47 -12.75 -0.05 2.30
C SER A 47 -12.67 0.22 3.80
N ASN A 48 -13.21 -0.68 4.62
CA ASN A 48 -13.07 -0.62 6.08
C ASN A 48 -12.12 -1.72 6.55
N HIS A 49 -10.90 -1.68 6.03
CA HIS A 49 -9.87 -2.66 6.37
C HIS A 49 -9.10 -2.26 7.64
N SER A 50 -8.51 -3.25 8.30
CA SER A 50 -7.76 -3.10 9.54
C SER A 50 -6.48 -3.95 9.54
N VAL A 51 -5.60 -3.72 10.52
CA VAL A 51 -4.41 -4.55 10.73
C VAL A 51 -4.78 -6.01 11.03
N GLN A 52 -5.93 -6.25 11.67
CA GLN A 52 -6.41 -7.62 11.94
C GLN A 52 -6.75 -8.38 10.65
N ASP A 53 -7.21 -7.68 9.62
CA ASP A 53 -7.45 -8.29 8.31
C ASP A 53 -6.14 -8.78 7.67
N ILE A 54 -5.03 -8.03 7.83
CA ILE A 54 -3.71 -8.44 7.35
C ILE A 54 -3.32 -9.78 8.00
N ILE A 55 -3.46 -9.89 9.32
CA ILE A 55 -3.16 -11.11 10.08
C ILE A 55 -4.04 -12.28 9.61
N GLY A 56 -5.33 -12.02 9.36
CA GLY A 56 -6.26 -13.02 8.85
C GLY A 56 -5.90 -13.53 7.46
N LEU A 57 -5.60 -12.62 6.54
CA LEU A 57 -5.19 -12.93 5.18
C LEU A 57 -3.84 -13.66 5.13
N ARG A 58 -2.88 -13.28 5.99
CA ARG A 58 -1.58 -13.95 6.04
C ARG A 58 -1.68 -15.44 6.35
N LYS A 59 -2.69 -15.86 7.09
CA LYS A 59 -2.90 -17.27 7.45
C LYS A 59 -3.34 -18.15 6.27
N VAL A 60 -3.99 -17.57 5.28
CA VAL A 60 -4.58 -18.30 4.14
C VAL A 60 -3.77 -18.16 2.85
N LEU A 61 -3.08 -17.03 2.67
CA LEU A 61 -2.28 -16.80 1.46
C LEU A 61 -0.98 -17.59 1.48
N THR A 62 -0.72 -18.30 0.39
CA THR A 62 0.46 -19.16 0.22
C THR A 62 1.34 -18.75 -0.96
N LYS A 63 0.77 -18.11 -1.97
CA LYS A 63 1.43 -17.71 -3.23
C LYS A 63 1.37 -16.21 -3.47
N SER A 64 0.18 -15.61 -3.30
CA SER A 64 -0.02 -14.17 -3.52
C SER A 64 0.72 -13.35 -2.47
N LYS A 65 1.23 -12.20 -2.90
CA LYS A 65 1.81 -11.19 -2.02
C LYS A 65 0.72 -10.42 -1.29
N LEU A 66 1.00 -10.03 -0.07
CA LEU A 66 0.12 -9.19 0.72
C LEU A 66 0.61 -7.74 0.62
N LEU A 67 -0.10 -6.94 -0.20
CA LEU A 67 0.14 -5.52 -0.42
C LEU A 67 -0.74 -4.71 0.52
N VAL A 68 -0.16 -3.78 1.26
CA VAL A 68 -0.90 -2.92 2.21
C VAL A 68 -0.64 -1.46 1.88
N ARG A 69 -1.71 -0.69 1.59
CA ARG A 69 -1.64 0.76 1.50
C ARG A 69 -1.85 1.36 2.88
N VAL A 70 -0.88 2.13 3.34
CA VAL A 70 -0.92 2.88 4.60
C VAL A 70 -1.51 4.28 4.38
N ASP A 71 -1.65 5.07 5.44
CA ASP A 71 -2.00 6.48 5.33
C ASP A 71 -0.84 7.30 4.71
N PRO A 72 -1.13 8.48 4.13
CA PRO A 72 -0.08 9.47 3.84
C PRO A 72 0.79 9.74 5.08
N ILE A 73 2.03 10.18 4.87
CA ILE A 73 2.94 10.45 6.00
C ILE A 73 2.30 11.42 7.01
N HIS A 74 2.32 11.03 8.26
CA HIS A 74 1.79 11.78 9.40
C HIS A 74 2.54 11.40 10.70
N GLU A 75 2.21 12.04 11.81
CA GLU A 75 2.89 11.87 13.10
C GLU A 75 2.93 10.43 13.66
N ARG A 76 1.99 9.56 13.23
CA ARG A 76 1.91 8.14 13.65
C ARG A 76 2.32 7.15 12.58
N SER A 77 2.91 7.60 11.48
CA SER A 77 3.29 6.73 10.36
C SER A 77 4.26 5.63 10.78
N GLU A 78 5.23 5.93 11.64
CA GLU A 78 6.17 4.92 12.15
C GLU A 78 5.44 3.78 12.85
N GLN A 79 4.49 4.11 13.74
CA GLN A 79 3.70 3.11 14.47
C GLN A 79 2.79 2.30 13.53
N GLN A 80 2.18 2.94 12.54
CA GLN A 80 1.34 2.27 11.56
C GLN A 80 2.15 1.30 10.70
N ILE A 81 3.30 1.74 10.18
CA ILE A 81 4.20 0.92 9.37
C ILE A 81 4.73 -0.27 10.18
N GLU A 82 5.13 -0.03 11.44
CA GLU A 82 5.57 -1.09 12.35
C GLU A 82 4.48 -2.16 12.54
N ALA A 83 3.24 -1.75 12.78
CA ALA A 83 2.12 -2.67 12.93
C ALA A 83 1.85 -3.49 11.66
N VAL A 84 1.96 -2.86 10.48
CA VAL A 84 1.75 -3.48 9.19
C VAL A 84 2.85 -4.50 8.86
N VAL A 85 4.12 -4.14 9.11
CA VAL A 85 5.26 -5.06 8.95
C VAL A 85 5.09 -6.28 9.85
N ASN A 86 4.80 -6.07 11.12
CA ASN A 86 4.62 -7.14 12.11
C ASN A 86 3.41 -8.03 11.82
N ALA A 87 2.38 -7.50 11.16
CA ALA A 87 1.21 -8.27 10.72
C ALA A 87 1.51 -9.17 9.51
N GLY A 88 2.65 -9.00 8.83
CA GLY A 88 3.12 -9.87 7.76
C GLY A 88 2.87 -9.34 6.34
N ALA A 89 2.83 -8.03 6.13
CA ALA A 89 2.82 -7.44 4.80
C ALA A 89 4.10 -7.78 4.02
N ASP A 90 3.93 -8.14 2.75
CA ASP A 90 5.06 -8.35 1.82
C ASP A 90 5.47 -7.05 1.14
N ILE A 91 4.50 -6.16 0.90
CA ILE A 91 4.68 -4.89 0.21
C ILE A 91 3.89 -3.81 0.96
N ILE A 92 4.50 -2.65 1.20
CA ILE A 92 3.79 -1.48 1.74
C ILE A 92 3.74 -0.39 0.67
N MET A 93 2.54 0.17 0.45
CA MET A 93 2.32 1.25 -0.51
C MET A 93 2.09 2.58 0.21
N LEU A 94 2.88 3.59 -0.15
CA LEU A 94 2.71 4.97 0.31
C LEU A 94 1.84 5.76 -0.67
N PRO A 95 0.65 6.25 -0.25
CA PRO A 95 -0.21 7.11 -1.06
C PRO A 95 0.11 8.60 -0.85
N MET A 96 -0.40 9.46 -1.73
CA MET A 96 -0.54 10.91 -1.56
C MET A 96 0.73 11.66 -1.16
N TRP A 97 1.91 11.08 -1.36
CA TRP A 97 3.18 11.74 -1.10
C TRP A 97 3.39 12.93 -2.07
N LYS A 98 4.12 13.94 -1.62
CA LYS A 98 4.31 15.21 -2.33
C LYS A 98 5.76 15.66 -2.36
N THR A 99 6.59 15.17 -1.47
CA THR A 99 7.99 15.60 -1.36
C THR A 99 8.95 14.42 -1.24
N VAL A 100 10.21 14.68 -1.56
CA VAL A 100 11.31 13.72 -1.41
C VAL A 100 11.47 13.31 0.06
N GLU A 101 11.30 14.26 0.99
CA GLU A 101 11.42 14.03 2.43
C GLU A 101 10.36 13.06 2.96
N GLU A 102 9.11 13.18 2.51
CA GLU A 102 8.04 12.24 2.87
C GLU A 102 8.38 10.82 2.42
N VAL A 103 8.90 10.67 1.20
CA VAL A 103 9.32 9.36 0.68
C VAL A 103 10.52 8.82 1.46
N GLN A 104 11.53 9.65 1.74
CA GLN A 104 12.69 9.22 2.53
C GLN A 104 12.26 8.76 3.93
N GLN A 105 11.38 9.51 4.58
CA GLN A 105 10.84 9.15 5.90
C GLN A 105 10.08 7.81 5.86
N PHE A 106 9.29 7.58 4.82
CA PHE A 106 8.63 6.29 4.58
C PHE A 106 9.65 5.14 4.46
N LEU A 107 10.68 5.33 3.64
CA LEU A 107 11.73 4.33 3.43
C LEU A 107 12.49 4.03 4.73
N ASP A 108 12.77 5.06 5.52
CA ASP A 108 13.43 4.92 6.82
C ASP A 108 12.57 4.10 7.81
N TYR A 109 11.27 4.35 7.85
CA TYR A 109 10.35 3.58 8.69
C TYR A 109 10.20 2.12 8.25
N VAL A 110 10.15 1.86 6.95
CA VAL A 110 10.10 0.48 6.42
C VAL A 110 11.44 -0.25 6.68
N ASN A 111 12.56 0.46 6.57
CA ASN A 111 13.91 -0.02 6.85
C ASN A 111 14.22 -1.39 6.23
N HIS A 112 13.94 -1.55 4.93
CA HIS A 112 14.18 -2.77 4.15
C HIS A 112 13.55 -4.06 4.70
N ARG A 113 12.58 -3.97 5.63
CA ARG A 113 11.92 -5.15 6.23
C ARG A 113 10.89 -5.82 5.32
N CYS A 114 10.39 -5.09 4.34
CA CYS A 114 9.54 -5.57 3.27
C CYS A 114 9.75 -4.72 2.02
N LYS A 115 9.08 -5.06 0.92
CA LYS A 115 9.11 -4.26 -0.31
C LYS A 115 8.33 -2.96 -0.17
N THR A 116 8.74 -1.96 -0.91
CA THR A 116 8.11 -0.65 -0.94
C THR A 116 7.51 -0.35 -2.30
N MET A 117 6.35 0.30 -2.29
CA MET A 117 5.68 0.78 -3.49
C MET A 117 5.23 2.22 -3.27
N LEU A 118 5.48 3.09 -4.23
CA LEU A 118 4.99 4.46 -4.21
C LEU A 118 3.76 4.58 -5.11
N LEU A 119 2.68 5.20 -4.64
CA LEU A 119 1.53 5.55 -5.47
C LEU A 119 1.72 6.96 -6.02
N LEU A 120 2.00 7.07 -7.32
CA LEU A 120 2.15 8.35 -8.02
C LEU A 120 0.75 8.85 -8.43
N GLU A 121 0.21 9.81 -7.69
CA GLU A 121 -1.16 10.31 -7.87
C GLU A 121 -1.33 11.80 -7.58
N THR A 122 -0.25 12.52 -7.24
CA THR A 122 -0.28 13.96 -6.98
C THR A 122 0.60 14.71 -7.97
N LYS A 123 0.24 15.97 -8.27
CA LYS A 123 1.04 16.83 -9.14
C LYS A 123 2.43 17.13 -8.54
N GLU A 124 2.48 17.29 -7.23
CA GLU A 124 3.71 17.55 -6.49
C GLU A 124 4.64 16.35 -6.58
N ALA A 125 4.11 15.12 -6.50
CA ALA A 125 4.89 13.90 -6.67
C ALA A 125 5.51 13.81 -8.07
N ASP A 126 4.73 14.14 -9.12
CA ASP A 126 5.23 14.17 -10.50
C ASP A 126 6.40 15.16 -10.65
N GLN A 127 6.32 16.33 -10.00
CA GLN A 127 7.35 17.36 -10.08
C GLN A 127 8.69 16.96 -9.44
N CYS A 128 8.67 16.11 -8.42
CA CYS A 128 9.90 15.63 -7.76
C CYS A 128 10.25 14.17 -8.06
N LEU A 129 9.56 13.55 -9.02
CA LEU A 129 9.74 12.13 -9.34
C LEU A 129 11.18 11.77 -9.71
N ASP A 130 11.87 12.62 -10.50
CA ASP A 130 13.26 12.40 -10.90
C ASP A 130 14.25 12.36 -9.72
N GLU A 131 13.95 13.05 -8.65
CA GLU A 131 14.73 13.01 -7.41
C GLU A 131 14.38 11.78 -6.59
N VAL A 132 13.09 11.49 -6.47
CA VAL A 132 12.58 10.34 -5.70
C VAL A 132 13.09 9.02 -6.25
N VAL A 133 13.10 8.80 -7.57
CA VAL A 133 13.55 7.53 -8.16
C VAL A 133 15.05 7.25 -7.97
N ARG A 134 15.83 8.24 -7.52
CA ARG A 134 17.25 8.08 -7.16
C ARG A 134 17.43 7.60 -5.72
N LEU A 135 16.40 7.63 -4.90
CA LEU A 135 16.47 7.12 -3.54
C LEU A 135 16.62 5.58 -3.58
N SER A 136 17.41 5.07 -2.65
CA SER A 136 17.53 3.62 -2.48
C SER A 136 16.37 3.06 -1.66
N GLY A 137 15.92 1.85 -2.00
CA GLY A 137 14.88 1.16 -1.22
C GLY A 137 13.47 1.29 -1.81
N ILE A 138 13.31 1.85 -3.01
CA ILE A 138 12.05 1.84 -3.76
C ILE A 138 12.05 0.63 -4.69
N ASP A 139 11.08 -0.27 -4.52
CA ASP A 139 10.94 -1.48 -5.32
C ASP A 139 10.00 -1.31 -6.51
N ALA A 140 8.97 -0.47 -6.37
CA ALA A 140 7.99 -0.23 -7.42
C ALA A 140 7.31 1.14 -7.32
N VAL A 141 6.79 1.60 -8.45
CA VAL A 141 5.90 2.76 -8.53
C VAL A 141 4.61 2.31 -9.21
N HIS A 142 3.47 2.60 -8.56
CA HIS A 142 2.14 2.41 -9.10
C HIS A 142 1.59 3.78 -9.55
N ILE A 143 1.10 3.85 -10.78
CA ILE A 143 0.51 5.09 -11.31
C ILE A 143 -0.98 5.07 -11.04
N GLY A 144 -1.44 5.99 -10.18
CA GLY A 144 -2.85 6.25 -9.92
C GLY A 144 -3.41 7.27 -10.90
N LEU A 145 -4.64 7.04 -11.39
CA LEU A 145 -5.33 7.94 -12.31
C LEU A 145 -6.48 8.66 -11.59
#